data_651e870641ac6b3f1e3c9dac1b2c1baf
#
_entry.id   651e870641ac6b3f1e3c9dac1b2c1baf
#
_cell.length_a   1.000
_cell.length_b   1.000
_cell.length_c   1.000
_cell.angle_alpha   90.00
_cell.angle_beta   90.00
_cell.angle_gamma   90.00
#
_symmetry.space_group_name_H-M   'P 1'
#
loop_
_entity.id
_entity.type
_entity.pdbx_description
1 polymer ?
#
loop_
_entity_poly.entity_id
_entity_poly.type
_entity_poly.pdbx_seq_one_letter_code
_entity_poly.pdbx_strand_id
1 'polypeptide(L)'
;MISVVISTYNGEKYIVQQLLSIVQQTIIPNEVVIVDDCSTDNTFSIIENFIEKHNGINWKLFRNDINLGWKKNFINAISKAEGDIIFTCDQDDVWNKQKIEIM
;
A
#
# COMPACT_ATOMS: atom_id res chain seq x y z
N MET A 1 -16.35 2.92 4.84
CA MET A 1 -14.95 2.61 5.15
C MET A 1 -14.13 2.65 3.86
N ILE A 2 -12.99 3.30 3.91
CA ILE A 2 -12.11 3.48 2.75
C ILE A 2 -10.87 2.61 2.92
N SER A 3 -10.58 1.80 1.90
CA SER A 3 -9.39 0.96 1.83
C SER A 3 -8.47 1.42 0.73
N VAL A 4 -7.17 1.43 0.99
CA VAL A 4 -6.13 1.62 -0.03
C VAL A 4 -5.40 0.30 -0.20
N VAL A 5 -5.23 -0.12 -1.44
CA VAL A 5 -4.58 -1.40 -1.78
C VAL A 5 -3.31 -1.12 -2.56
N ILE A 6 -2.20 -1.65 -2.10
CA ILE A 6 -0.89 -1.46 -2.72
C ILE A 6 -0.28 -2.83 -3.03
N SER A 7 0.16 -2.97 -4.28
CA SER A 7 1.00 -4.10 -4.69
C SER A 7 2.43 -3.60 -4.82
N THR A 8 3.39 -4.24 -4.17
CA THR A 8 4.79 -3.82 -4.21
C THR A 8 5.68 -4.92 -4.76
N TYR A 9 6.70 -4.51 -5.52
CA TYR A 9 7.77 -5.40 -5.98
C TYR A 9 9.01 -4.58 -6.30
N ASN A 10 10.10 -4.82 -5.54
CA ASN A 10 11.38 -4.14 -5.75
C ASN A 10 11.27 -2.62 -5.86
N GLY A 11 10.54 -2.02 -4.92
CA GLY A 11 10.26 -0.58 -4.92
C GLY A 11 10.99 0.21 -3.86
N GLU A 12 12.15 -0.24 -3.36
CA GLU A 12 12.81 0.41 -2.23
C GLU A 12 13.13 1.90 -2.48
N LYS A 13 13.30 2.31 -3.75
CA LYS A 13 13.58 3.71 -4.09
C LYS A 13 12.37 4.63 -3.93
N TYR A 14 11.16 4.11 -4.02
CA TYR A 14 9.94 4.91 -4.10
C TYR A 14 8.96 4.66 -2.96
N ILE A 15 9.07 3.53 -2.27
CA ILE A 15 8.03 3.06 -1.36
C ILE A 15 7.78 4.03 -0.20
N VAL A 16 8.81 4.65 0.36
CA VAL A 16 8.64 5.60 1.46
C VAL A 16 7.85 6.83 1.01
N GLN A 17 8.19 7.40 -0.15
CA GLN A 17 7.46 8.55 -0.69
C GLN A 17 6.01 8.20 -0.98
N GLN A 18 5.77 7.03 -1.52
CA GLN A 18 4.43 6.55 -1.80
C GLN A 18 3.61 6.41 -0.52
N LEU A 19 4.15 5.75 0.50
CA LEU A 19 3.46 5.58 1.77
C LEU A 19 3.23 6.91 2.47
N LEU A 20 4.21 7.84 2.42
CA LEU A 20 4.03 9.18 2.96
C LEU A 20 2.89 9.92 2.26
N SER A 21 2.76 9.79 0.95
CA SER A 21 1.67 10.44 0.22
C SER A 21 0.29 9.94 0.63
N ILE A 22 0.20 8.72 1.12
CA ILE A 22 -1.06 8.14 1.62
C ILE A 22 -1.38 8.66 3.02
N VAL A 23 -0.39 8.68 3.93
CA VAL A 23 -0.62 9.15 5.30
C VAL A 23 -0.81 10.66 5.38
N GLN A 24 -0.39 11.41 4.35
CA GLN A 24 -0.54 12.86 4.25
C GLN A 24 -1.83 13.28 3.54
N GLN A 25 -2.71 12.35 3.19
CA GLN A 25 -4.01 12.70 2.58
C GLN A 25 -4.84 13.56 3.55
N THR A 26 -5.59 14.51 3.01
CA THR A 26 -6.52 15.33 3.82
C THR A 26 -7.62 14.48 4.44
N ILE A 27 -8.00 13.41 3.74
CA ILE A 27 -8.87 12.36 4.28
C ILE A 27 -8.03 11.08 4.36
N ILE A 28 -7.76 10.62 5.57
CA ILE A 28 -6.92 9.45 5.81
C ILE A 28 -7.75 8.17 5.62
N PRO A 29 -7.24 7.18 4.89
CA PRO A 29 -7.98 5.93 4.72
C PRO A 29 -8.13 5.16 6.04
N ASN A 30 -9.17 4.35 6.14
CA ASN A 30 -9.42 3.53 7.32
C ASN A 30 -8.44 2.35 7.42
N GLU A 31 -8.12 1.74 6.26
CA GLU A 31 -7.12 0.68 6.21
C GLU A 31 -6.23 0.81 4.97
N VAL A 32 -5.01 0.30 5.08
CA VAL A 32 -4.09 0.18 3.95
C VAL A 32 -3.64 -1.28 3.88
N VAL A 33 -3.95 -1.93 2.77
CA VAL A 33 -3.55 -3.32 2.50
C VAL A 33 -2.36 -3.29 1.57
N ILE A 34 -1.24 -3.84 2.02
CA ILE A 34 -0.01 -3.92 1.23
C ILE A 34 0.35 -5.39 1.05
N VAL A 35 0.49 -5.80 -0.21
CA VAL A 35 0.96 -7.16 -0.52
C VAL A 35 2.25 -7.05 -1.31
N ASP A 36 3.34 -7.49 -0.70
CA ASP A 36 4.65 -7.53 -1.36
C ASP A 36 4.78 -8.82 -2.16
N ASP A 37 5.11 -8.66 -3.44
CA ASP A 37 5.17 -9.77 -4.39
C ASP A 37 6.56 -10.42 -4.43
N CYS A 38 7.04 -10.79 -3.25
CA CYS A 38 8.33 -11.48 -3.08
C CYS A 38 9.52 -10.63 -3.54
N SER A 39 9.59 -9.37 -3.06
CA SER A 39 10.71 -8.47 -3.38
C SER A 39 12.06 -9.08 -2.98
N THR A 40 13.04 -8.87 -3.83
CA THR A 40 14.42 -9.31 -3.60
C THR A 40 15.30 -8.23 -2.98
N ASP A 41 14.81 -6.99 -2.94
CA ASP A 41 15.47 -5.86 -2.31
C ASP A 41 14.95 -5.61 -0.88
N ASN A 42 15.17 -4.42 -0.33
CA ASN A 42 14.77 -4.08 1.04
C ASN A 42 13.35 -3.53 1.15
N THR A 43 12.54 -3.63 0.11
CA THR A 43 11.17 -3.07 0.09
C THR A 43 10.36 -3.52 1.30
N PHE A 44 10.31 -4.81 1.58
CA PHE A 44 9.49 -5.34 2.68
C PHE A 44 9.93 -4.81 4.04
N SER A 45 11.23 -4.80 4.30
CA SER A 45 11.78 -4.28 5.56
C SER A 45 11.49 -2.79 5.75
N ILE A 46 11.57 -2.02 4.66
CA ILE A 46 11.26 -0.58 4.68
C ILE A 46 9.79 -0.36 5.03
N ILE A 47 8.89 -1.16 4.48
CA ILE A 47 7.46 -1.08 4.78
C ILE A 47 7.21 -1.41 6.25
N GLU A 48 7.80 -2.47 6.76
CA GLU A 48 7.66 -2.85 8.17
C GLU A 48 8.07 -1.71 9.11
N ASN A 49 9.21 -1.08 8.84
CA ASN A 49 9.70 0.05 9.64
C ASN A 49 8.77 1.25 9.54
N PHE A 50 8.24 1.52 8.37
CA PHE A 50 7.31 2.63 8.16
C PHE A 50 6.03 2.45 8.97
N ILE A 51 5.46 1.25 8.95
CA ILE A 51 4.22 0.92 9.67
C ILE A 51 4.40 1.11 11.17
N GLU A 52 5.53 0.71 11.72
CA GLU A 52 5.82 0.89 13.15
C GLU A 52 5.78 2.35 13.59
N LYS A 53 6.12 3.27 12.70
CA LYS A 53 6.18 4.71 12.99
C LYS A 53 4.87 5.42 12.70
N HIS A 54 3.89 4.77 12.08
CA HIS A 54 2.64 5.40 11.64
C HIS A 54 1.44 4.56 12.04
N ASN A 55 1.10 4.54 13.31
CA ASN A 55 0.10 3.62 13.87
C ASN A 55 -1.32 4.20 13.98
N GLY A 56 -1.62 5.29 13.27
CA GLY A 56 -2.98 5.84 13.19
C GLY A 56 -3.89 5.19 12.14
N ILE A 57 -3.38 4.24 11.37
CA ILE A 57 -4.08 3.56 10.28
C ILE A 57 -4.05 2.05 10.56
N ASN A 58 -5.09 1.35 10.16
CA ASN A 58 -5.09 -0.11 10.21
C ASN A 58 -4.29 -0.66 9.02
N TRP A 59 -3.04 -0.97 9.26
CA TRP A 59 -2.15 -1.53 8.24
C TRP A 59 -2.28 -3.03 8.19
N LYS A 60 -2.41 -3.58 6.97
CA LYS A 60 -2.39 -5.02 6.72
C LYS A 60 -1.26 -5.30 5.73
N LEU A 61 -0.19 -5.94 6.21
CA LEU A 61 0.99 -6.23 5.41
C LEU A 61 1.11 -7.73 5.18
N PHE A 62 1.22 -8.11 3.92
CA PHE A 62 1.39 -9.51 3.51
C PHE A 62 2.57 -9.62 2.57
N ARG A 63 3.15 -10.81 2.50
CA ARG A 63 4.22 -11.10 1.57
C ARG A 63 3.96 -12.44 0.89
N ASN A 64 4.07 -12.45 -0.44
CA ASN A 64 3.96 -13.69 -1.21
C ASN A 64 5.24 -14.51 -1.10
N ASP A 65 5.12 -15.82 -1.04
CA ASP A 65 6.28 -16.72 -1.02
C ASP A 65 6.96 -16.82 -2.39
N ILE A 66 6.21 -16.54 -3.45
CA ILE A 66 6.71 -16.54 -4.83
C ILE A 66 6.20 -15.29 -5.55
N ASN A 67 6.90 -14.88 -6.59
CA ASN A 67 6.45 -13.76 -7.43
C ASN A 67 5.26 -14.20 -8.28
N LEU A 68 4.10 -13.54 -8.11
CA LEU A 68 2.86 -13.84 -8.82
C LEU A 68 2.67 -12.99 -10.07
N GLY A 69 3.39 -11.88 -10.19
CA GLY A 69 3.15 -10.85 -11.18
C GLY A 69 2.15 -9.81 -10.69
N TRP A 70 2.23 -8.59 -11.21
CA TRP A 70 1.50 -7.46 -10.67
C TRP A 70 -0.03 -7.62 -10.74
N LYS A 71 -0.57 -8.22 -11.82
CA LYS A 71 -2.03 -8.40 -11.95
C LYS A 71 -2.58 -9.34 -10.89
N LYS A 72 -1.97 -10.51 -10.73
CA LYS A 72 -2.40 -11.49 -9.72
C LYS A 72 -2.22 -10.96 -8.32
N ASN A 73 -1.13 -10.22 -8.09
CA ASN A 73 -0.86 -9.64 -6.79
C ASN A 73 -1.90 -8.58 -6.41
N PHE A 74 -2.30 -7.71 -7.35
CA PHE A 74 -3.36 -6.74 -7.12
C PHE A 74 -4.70 -7.41 -6.81
N ILE A 75 -5.08 -8.42 -7.58
CA ILE A 75 -6.33 -9.16 -7.35
C ILE A 75 -6.32 -9.79 -5.95
N ASN A 76 -5.21 -10.40 -5.57
CA ASN A 76 -5.04 -10.96 -4.23
C ASN A 76 -5.14 -9.89 -3.14
N ALA A 77 -4.51 -8.75 -3.35
CA ALA A 77 -4.54 -7.64 -2.39
C ALA A 77 -5.96 -7.06 -2.24
N ILE A 78 -6.66 -6.86 -3.35
CA ILE A 78 -8.05 -6.36 -3.33
C ILE A 78 -8.96 -7.30 -2.55
N SER A 79 -8.76 -8.61 -2.68
CA SER A 79 -9.57 -9.60 -1.96
C SER A 79 -9.40 -9.52 -0.44
N LYS A 80 -8.34 -8.89 0.05
CA LYS A 80 -8.07 -8.72 1.47
C LYS A 80 -8.62 -7.42 2.05
N ALA A 81 -9.08 -6.50 1.20
CA ALA A 81 -9.63 -5.22 1.63
C ALA A 81 -11.07 -5.37 2.10
N GLU A 82 -11.43 -4.67 3.18
CA GLU A 82 -12.76 -4.73 3.78
C GLU A 82 -13.58 -3.47 3.55
N GLY A 83 -13.00 -2.44 2.96
CA GLY A 83 -13.68 -1.17 2.74
C GLY A 83 -14.74 -1.21 1.65
N ASP A 84 -15.68 -0.30 1.73
CA ASP A 84 -16.73 -0.12 0.72
C ASP A 84 -16.20 0.59 -0.51
N ILE A 85 -15.20 1.45 -0.32
CA ILE A 85 -14.51 2.18 -1.38
C ILE A 85 -13.05 1.74 -1.35
N ILE A 86 -12.56 1.28 -2.51
CA ILE A 86 -11.20 0.78 -2.63
C ILE A 86 -10.43 1.64 -3.64
N PHE A 87 -9.32 2.22 -3.18
CA PHE A 87 -8.37 2.91 -4.05
C PHE A 87 -7.17 1.99 -4.28
N THR A 88 -6.75 1.87 -5.52
CA THR A 88 -5.54 1.11 -5.86
C THR A 88 -4.36 2.06 -6.07
N CYS A 89 -3.17 1.63 -5.69
CA CYS A 89 -1.97 2.45 -5.77
C CYS A 89 -0.81 1.57 -6.27
N ASP A 90 -0.19 1.97 -7.37
CA ASP A 90 1.03 1.33 -7.85
C ASP A 90 2.22 1.81 -7.02
N GLN A 91 3.26 0.97 -6.91
CA GLN A 91 4.39 1.24 -6.02
C GLN A 91 5.17 2.51 -6.33
N ASP A 92 5.07 3.06 -7.52
CA ASP A 92 5.75 4.32 -7.91
C ASP A 92 4.82 5.53 -7.96
N ASP A 93 3.55 5.37 -7.56
CA ASP A 93 2.59 6.46 -7.50
C ASP A 93 2.77 7.28 -6.22
N VAL A 94 3.01 8.58 -6.38
CA VAL A 94 2.97 9.54 -5.28
C VAL A 94 1.67 10.33 -5.40
N TRP A 95 0.79 10.19 -4.43
CA TRP A 95 -0.53 10.77 -4.47
C TRP A 95 -0.54 12.26 -4.12
N ASN A 96 -1.39 13.02 -4.82
CA ASN A 96 -1.76 14.36 -4.39
C ASN A 96 -2.47 14.27 -3.03
N LYS A 97 -2.25 15.26 -2.14
CA LYS A 97 -2.81 15.26 -0.78
C LYS A 97 -4.34 15.15 -0.72
N GLN A 98 -5.02 15.53 -1.80
CA GLN A 98 -6.48 15.56 -1.86
C GLN A 98 -7.07 14.43 -2.69
N LYS A 99 -6.28 13.42 -3.06
CA LYS A 99 -6.76 12.36 -3.96
C LYS A 99 -8.01 11.66 -3.43
N ILE A 100 -8.00 11.27 -2.18
CA ILE A 100 -9.15 10.58 -1.57
C ILE A 100 -10.33 11.53 -1.41
N GLU A 101 -10.07 12.77 -1.03
CA GLU A 101 -11.11 13.77 -0.83
C GLU A 101 -11.85 14.13 -2.13
N ILE A 102 -11.11 14.24 -3.24
CA ILE A 102 -11.66 14.64 -4.55
C ILE A 102 -12.39 13.48 -5.23
N MET A 103 -11.87 12.29 -5.09
CA MET A 103 -12.46 11.10 -5.67
C MET A 103 -13.52 10.53 -4.73
#